data_6001289a45fa25dcf83c9360e58fd863
#
_entry.id   6001289a45fa25dcf83c9360e58fd863
#
_cell.length_a   1.000
_cell.length_b   1.000
_cell.length_c   1.000
_cell.angle_alpha   90.00
_cell.angle_beta   90.00
_cell.angle_gamma   90.00
#
_symmetry.space_group_name_H-M   'P 1'
#
loop_
_entity.id
_entity.type
_entity.pdbx_description
1 polymer ?
#
loop_
_entity_poly.entity_id
_entity_poly.type
_entity_poly.pdbx_seq_one_letter_code
_entity_poly.pdbx_strand_id
1 'polypeptide(L)'
;MSVLRAPGIYARDRLPLERLRAGTPALAPDDDVFTNHIHADDLARLCLAALWRGRGARVYNAVDDTEMKMGEYFDAVAEAFALPRPPRLPRAQLQATVSPAMYSFMTESRRLRNARVKRELRLKLLYPEVRDALRRFAGQSQRE
;
A
#
# COMPACT_ATOMS: atom_id res chain seq x y z
N MET A 1 -2.69 -18.97 18.73
CA MET A 1 -3.30 -18.02 17.78
C MET A 1 -2.21 -17.11 17.26
N SER A 2 -2.15 -16.93 15.95
CA SER A 2 -1.28 -15.93 15.31
C SER A 2 -2.13 -14.76 14.80
N VAL A 3 -1.59 -13.57 14.85
CA VAL A 3 -2.26 -12.34 14.37
C VAL A 3 -1.53 -11.82 13.15
N LEU A 4 -2.27 -11.53 12.08
CA LEU A 4 -1.74 -10.85 10.90
C LEU A 4 -2.20 -9.40 10.89
N ARG A 5 -1.26 -8.47 10.75
CA ARG A 5 -1.53 -7.05 10.55
C ARG A 5 -1.37 -6.73 9.07
N ALA A 6 -2.49 -6.52 8.37
CA ALA A 6 -2.51 -6.17 6.96
C ALA A 6 -2.84 -4.69 6.79
N PRO A 7 -1.93 -3.89 6.24
CA PRO A 7 -2.17 -2.48 5.94
C PRO A 7 -2.89 -2.31 4.60
N GLY A 8 -2.48 -1.37 3.78
CA GLY A 8 -3.04 -1.13 2.45
C GLY A 8 -2.92 -2.35 1.53
N ILE A 9 -4.03 -3.05 1.34
CA ILE A 9 -4.10 -4.20 0.42
C ILE A 9 -4.36 -3.66 -0.98
N TYR A 10 -3.51 -4.03 -1.95
CA TYR A 10 -3.67 -3.64 -3.33
C TYR A 10 -3.70 -4.84 -4.28
N ALA A 11 -4.30 -4.64 -5.43
CA ALA A 11 -4.34 -5.56 -6.56
C ALA A 11 -4.67 -4.73 -7.81
N ARG A 12 -4.62 -5.34 -9.00
CA ARG A 12 -4.93 -4.65 -10.26
C ARG A 12 -6.31 -3.97 -10.23
N ASP A 13 -7.31 -4.64 -9.64
CA ASP A 13 -8.69 -4.15 -9.50
C ASP A 13 -8.95 -3.33 -8.23
N ARG A 14 -7.92 -3.06 -7.45
CA ARG A 14 -8.01 -2.35 -6.16
C ARG A 14 -6.98 -1.22 -6.06
N LEU A 15 -6.78 -0.48 -7.14
CA LEU A 15 -5.94 0.70 -7.16
C LEU A 15 -6.78 1.97 -6.98
N PRO A 16 -6.21 3.07 -6.46
CA PRO A 16 -6.93 4.31 -6.21
C PRO A 16 -7.19 5.14 -7.49
N LEU A 17 -7.62 4.50 -8.58
CA LEU A 17 -7.78 5.15 -9.88
C LEU A 17 -8.91 6.20 -9.87
N GLU A 18 -10.04 5.88 -9.23
CA GLU A 18 -11.16 6.82 -9.12
C GLU A 18 -10.78 8.08 -8.33
N ARG A 19 -10.02 7.91 -7.25
CA ARG A 19 -9.47 9.01 -6.47
C ARG A 19 -8.59 9.91 -7.32
N LEU A 20 -7.72 9.31 -8.14
CA LEU A 20 -6.82 10.06 -9.04
C LEU A 20 -7.59 10.79 -10.14
N ARG A 21 -8.60 10.14 -10.73
CA ARG A 21 -9.48 10.77 -11.74
C ARG A 21 -10.27 11.93 -11.16
N ALA A 22 -10.72 11.81 -9.92
CA ALA A 22 -11.44 12.88 -9.22
C ALA A 22 -10.53 14.05 -8.80
N GLY A 23 -9.21 13.93 -8.93
CA GLY A 23 -8.27 14.96 -8.51
C GLY A 23 -8.21 15.17 -7.00
N THR A 24 -8.55 14.15 -6.20
CA THR A 24 -8.50 14.25 -4.74
C THR A 24 -7.07 14.52 -4.27
N PRO A 25 -6.83 15.55 -3.46
CA PRO A 25 -5.47 15.96 -3.09
C PRO A 25 -4.79 14.96 -2.15
N ALA A 26 -3.46 15.00 -2.17
CA ALA A 26 -2.57 14.31 -1.23
C ALA A 26 -1.77 15.34 -0.42
N LEU A 27 -1.09 14.88 0.63
CA LEU A 27 -0.24 15.75 1.44
C LEU A 27 0.97 16.25 0.65
N ALA A 28 1.37 17.48 0.90
CA ALA A 28 2.62 18.04 0.44
C ALA A 28 3.81 17.17 0.91
N PRO A 29 4.92 17.13 0.16
CA PRO A 29 6.04 16.23 0.49
C PRO A 29 6.58 16.35 1.92
N ASP A 30 6.61 17.56 2.47
CA ASP A 30 7.09 17.80 3.83
C ASP A 30 6.14 17.30 4.91
N ASP A 31 4.86 17.22 4.61
CA ASP A 31 3.80 16.75 5.52
C ASP A 31 3.43 15.28 5.28
N ASP A 32 3.94 14.67 4.23
CA ASP A 32 3.57 13.32 3.78
C ASP A 32 4.00 12.24 4.79
N VAL A 33 3.25 11.14 4.78
CA VAL A 33 3.40 10.05 5.75
C VAL A 33 3.80 8.76 5.06
N PHE A 34 4.55 7.92 5.78
CA PHE A 34 4.86 6.57 5.31
C PHE A 34 3.62 5.69 5.33
N THR A 35 3.47 4.92 4.26
CA THR A 35 2.41 3.94 4.10
C THR A 35 3.00 2.56 3.81
N ASN A 36 2.25 1.52 4.13
CA ASN A 36 2.66 0.14 3.91
C ASN A 36 1.64 -0.54 3.02
N HIS A 37 2.10 -1.49 2.22
CA HIS A 37 1.29 -2.18 1.24
C HIS A 37 1.55 -3.68 1.27
N ILE A 38 0.58 -4.43 0.77
CA ILE A 38 0.70 -5.87 0.47
C ILE A 38 -0.21 -6.19 -0.70
N HIS A 39 0.31 -6.90 -1.69
CA HIS A 39 -0.53 -7.42 -2.77
C HIS A 39 -1.49 -8.48 -2.24
N ALA A 40 -2.72 -8.49 -2.75
CA ALA A 40 -3.77 -9.42 -2.30
C ALA A 40 -3.35 -10.89 -2.39
N ASP A 41 -2.66 -11.28 -3.47
CA ASP A 41 -2.17 -12.65 -3.64
C ASP A 41 -1.10 -13.02 -2.61
N ASP A 42 -0.19 -12.09 -2.29
CA ASP A 42 0.81 -12.31 -1.25
C ASP A 42 0.17 -12.37 0.13
N LEU A 43 -0.85 -11.57 0.40
CA LEU A 43 -1.61 -11.67 1.65
C LEU A 43 -2.29 -13.04 1.78
N ALA A 44 -2.93 -13.54 0.73
CA ALA A 44 -3.56 -14.87 0.73
C ALA A 44 -2.53 -15.97 1.00
N ARG A 45 -1.38 -15.93 0.34
CA ARG A 45 -0.28 -16.89 0.59
C ARG A 45 0.27 -16.80 2.01
N LEU A 46 0.34 -15.59 2.56
CA LEU A 46 0.78 -15.34 3.92
C LEU A 46 -0.21 -15.90 4.94
N CYS A 47 -1.52 -15.76 4.70
CA CYS A 47 -2.54 -16.39 5.53
C CYS A 47 -2.40 -17.92 5.55
N LEU A 48 -2.21 -18.54 4.39
CA LEU A 48 -1.98 -19.97 4.30
C LEU A 48 -0.68 -20.39 5.02
N ALA A 49 0.41 -19.66 4.80
CA ALA A 49 1.67 -19.94 5.49
C ALA A 49 1.56 -19.82 7.00
N ALA A 50 0.79 -18.85 7.49
CA ALA A 50 0.55 -18.65 8.93
C ALA A 50 -0.24 -19.81 9.56
N LEU A 51 -1.16 -20.42 8.84
CA LEU A 51 -1.89 -21.60 9.31
C LEU A 51 -0.96 -22.81 9.54
N TRP A 52 0.04 -22.98 8.67
CA TRP A 52 0.93 -24.14 8.72
C TRP A 52 2.23 -23.91 9.51
N ARG A 53 2.74 -22.69 9.50
CA ARG A 53 4.05 -22.33 10.08
C ARG A 53 3.97 -21.26 11.16
N GLY A 54 2.78 -20.68 11.36
CA GLY A 54 2.58 -19.63 12.36
C GLY A 54 2.83 -20.15 13.76
N ARG A 55 3.59 -19.36 14.53
CA ARG A 55 3.85 -19.67 15.95
C ARG A 55 2.76 -19.05 16.82
N GLY A 56 2.38 -19.74 17.87
CA GLY A 56 1.41 -19.23 18.83
C GLY A 56 1.86 -17.91 19.47
N ALA A 57 0.90 -17.03 19.74
CA ALA A 57 1.11 -15.72 20.33
C ALA A 57 2.06 -14.78 19.52
N ARG A 58 2.11 -14.95 18.19
CA ARG A 58 2.91 -14.11 17.29
C ARG A 58 2.05 -13.14 16.51
N VAL A 59 2.62 -11.95 16.31
CA VAL A 59 2.08 -10.94 15.38
C VAL A 59 3.02 -10.88 14.16
N TYR A 60 2.44 -11.02 12.99
CA TYR A 60 3.13 -10.90 11.70
C TYR A 60 2.63 -9.67 10.95
N ASN A 61 3.55 -8.79 10.56
CA ASN A 61 3.23 -7.66 9.70
C ASN A 61 3.17 -8.13 8.25
N ALA A 62 1.97 -8.15 7.69
CA ALA A 62 1.71 -8.55 6.31
C ALA A 62 1.99 -7.37 5.37
N VAL A 63 3.24 -7.03 5.18
CA VAL A 63 3.70 -5.92 4.34
C VAL A 63 4.74 -6.40 3.34
N ASP A 64 4.80 -5.75 2.19
CA ASP A 64 5.85 -5.96 1.19
C ASP A 64 7.17 -5.23 1.58
N ASP A 65 8.13 -5.21 0.65
CA ASP A 65 9.43 -4.57 0.89
C ASP A 65 9.42 -3.07 0.56
N THR A 66 8.31 -2.55 0.05
CA THR A 66 8.19 -1.14 -0.34
C THR A 66 8.27 -0.23 0.88
N GLU A 67 9.13 0.75 0.79
CA GLU A 67 9.22 1.85 1.73
C GLU A 67 8.95 3.15 0.98
N MET A 68 7.71 3.65 1.06
CA MET A 68 7.32 4.86 0.37
C MET A 68 6.28 5.65 1.16
N LYS A 69 6.20 6.94 0.86
CA LYS A 69 5.17 7.81 1.39
C LYS A 69 3.87 7.67 0.59
N MET A 70 2.76 8.05 1.20
CA MET A 70 1.43 7.89 0.61
C MET A 70 1.29 8.66 -0.71
N GLY A 71 1.78 9.90 -0.77
CA GLY A 71 1.74 10.69 -2.00
C GLY A 71 2.63 10.12 -3.10
N GLU A 72 3.77 9.53 -2.75
CA GLU A 72 4.62 8.81 -3.71
C GLU A 72 3.91 7.59 -4.29
N TYR A 73 3.12 6.90 -3.49
CA TYR A 73 2.28 5.80 -3.97
C TYR A 73 1.24 6.28 -4.97
N PHE A 74 0.53 7.36 -4.69
CA PHE A 74 -0.43 7.94 -5.62
C PHE A 74 0.23 8.41 -6.92
N ASP A 75 1.40 9.03 -6.83
CA ASP A 75 2.19 9.42 -8.00
C ASP A 75 2.58 8.21 -8.85
N ALA A 76 3.05 7.13 -8.21
CA ALA A 76 3.43 5.91 -8.92
C ALA A 76 2.26 5.25 -9.64
N VAL A 77 1.07 5.23 -9.02
CA VAL A 77 -0.15 4.72 -9.67
C VAL A 77 -0.56 5.62 -10.84
N ALA A 78 -0.54 6.94 -10.65
CA ALA A 78 -0.85 7.91 -11.71
C ALA A 78 0.08 7.74 -12.92
N GLU A 79 1.37 7.63 -12.70
CA GLU A 79 2.37 7.41 -13.76
C GLU A 79 2.12 6.09 -14.51
N ALA A 80 1.88 5.00 -13.78
CA ALA A 80 1.68 3.68 -14.38
C ALA A 80 0.44 3.63 -15.29
N PHE A 81 -0.61 4.39 -14.97
CA PHE A 81 -1.88 4.40 -15.70
C PHE A 81 -2.13 5.68 -16.49
N ALA A 82 -1.10 6.49 -16.74
CA ALA A 82 -1.16 7.74 -17.49
C ALA A 82 -2.26 8.70 -16.99
N LEU A 83 -2.42 8.80 -15.69
CA LEU A 83 -3.33 9.72 -15.02
C LEU A 83 -2.56 10.93 -14.47
N PRO A 84 -3.23 12.09 -14.31
CA PRO A 84 -2.62 13.23 -13.64
C PRO A 84 -2.22 12.88 -12.19
N ARG A 85 -1.06 13.36 -11.74
CA ARG A 85 -0.68 13.27 -10.33
C ARG A 85 -1.66 14.05 -9.47
N PRO A 86 -1.96 13.60 -8.25
CA PRO A 86 -2.85 14.34 -7.36
C PRO A 86 -2.21 15.68 -6.96
N PRO A 87 -3.01 16.73 -6.80
CA PRO A 87 -2.52 17.99 -6.22
C PRO A 87 -2.01 17.75 -4.80
N ARG A 88 -0.97 18.48 -4.42
CA ARG A 88 -0.35 18.37 -3.11
C ARG A 88 -0.75 19.57 -2.25
N LEU A 89 -1.27 19.31 -1.07
CA LEU A 89 -1.70 20.33 -0.13
C LEU A 89 -0.98 20.21 1.21
N PRO A 90 -0.64 21.35 1.85
CA PRO A 90 -0.23 21.34 3.24
C PRO A 90 -1.29 20.72 4.15
N ARG A 91 -0.88 20.19 5.28
CA ARG A 91 -1.75 19.46 6.22
C ARG A 91 -3.01 20.26 6.61
N ALA A 92 -2.86 21.55 6.91
CA ALA A 92 -3.98 22.39 7.30
C ALA A 92 -5.03 22.56 6.17
N GLN A 93 -4.57 22.70 4.93
CA GLN A 93 -5.47 22.82 3.77
C GLN A 93 -6.14 21.49 3.46
N LEU A 94 -5.43 20.38 3.58
CA LEU A 94 -5.99 19.04 3.38
C LEU A 94 -7.10 18.79 4.41
N GLN A 95 -6.89 19.14 5.66
CA GLN A 95 -7.89 18.98 6.72
C GLN A 95 -9.22 19.69 6.41
N ALA A 96 -9.15 20.86 5.78
CA ALA A 96 -10.32 21.63 5.37
C ALA A 96 -11.00 21.05 4.10
N THR A 97 -10.32 20.23 3.32
CA THR A 97 -10.77 19.75 2.01
C THR A 97 -11.40 18.35 2.06
N VAL A 98 -10.92 17.49 2.95
CA VAL A 98 -11.34 16.09 3.05
C VAL A 98 -12.16 15.84 4.32
N SER A 99 -12.89 14.72 4.38
CA SER A 99 -13.62 14.33 5.58
C SER A 99 -12.68 14.06 6.77
N PRO A 100 -13.15 14.22 8.04
CA PRO A 100 -12.33 13.91 9.21
C PRO A 100 -11.78 12.48 9.23
N ALA A 101 -12.56 11.49 8.78
CA ALA A 101 -12.12 10.10 8.68
C ALA A 101 -11.00 9.94 7.64
N MET A 102 -11.13 10.56 6.48
CA MET A 102 -10.10 10.55 5.43
C MET A 102 -8.83 11.27 5.90
N TYR A 103 -8.96 12.41 6.56
CA TYR A 103 -7.84 13.14 7.12
C TYR A 103 -7.07 12.30 8.15
N SER A 104 -7.77 11.66 9.07
CA SER A 104 -7.16 10.77 10.06
C SER A 104 -6.36 9.64 9.40
N PHE A 105 -6.94 9.01 8.39
CA PHE A 105 -6.26 7.97 7.61
C PHE A 105 -5.02 8.50 6.89
N MET A 106 -5.10 9.65 6.26
CA MET A 106 -4.01 10.24 5.46
C MET A 106 -2.86 10.81 6.30
N THR A 107 -3.06 11.06 7.58
CA THR A 107 -2.04 11.62 8.48
C THR A 107 -1.36 10.58 9.36
N GLU A 108 -1.79 9.34 9.30
CA GLU A 108 -1.19 8.25 10.08
C GLU A 108 0.07 7.72 9.38
N SER A 109 1.23 7.90 10.02
CA SER A 109 2.51 7.43 9.51
C SER A 109 2.93 6.13 10.20
N ARG A 110 3.20 5.09 9.42
CA ARG A 110 3.70 3.80 9.93
C ARG A 110 4.76 3.24 9.00
N ARG A 111 5.81 2.68 9.61
CA ARG A 111 6.84 1.91 8.91
C ARG A 111 6.93 0.53 9.55
N LEU A 112 6.37 -0.46 8.88
CA LEU A 112 6.33 -1.84 9.34
C LEU A 112 7.42 -2.68 8.65
N ARG A 113 7.98 -3.63 9.38
CA ARG A 113 8.98 -4.57 8.87
C ARG A 113 8.38 -5.95 8.72
N ASN A 114 8.76 -6.66 7.66
CA ASN A 114 8.30 -8.01 7.35
C ASN A 114 9.35 -9.11 7.61
N ALA A 115 10.45 -8.77 8.29
CA ALA A 115 11.53 -9.71 8.56
C ALA A 115 11.05 -10.99 9.27
N ARG A 116 10.09 -10.86 10.18
CA ARG A 116 9.50 -12.01 10.89
C ARG A 116 8.72 -12.93 9.95
N VAL A 117 7.94 -12.38 9.04
CA VAL A 117 7.22 -13.13 7.98
C VAL A 117 8.20 -13.96 7.16
N LYS A 118 9.26 -13.33 6.68
CA LYS A 118 10.28 -14.00 5.85
C LYS A 118 10.98 -15.12 6.62
N ARG A 119 11.36 -14.85 7.86
CA ARG A 119 12.13 -15.80 8.68
C ARG A 119 11.28 -16.95 9.23
N GLU A 120 10.14 -16.67 9.81
CA GLU A 120 9.32 -17.68 10.50
C GLU A 120 8.34 -18.38 9.56
N LEU A 121 7.69 -17.64 8.65
CA LEU A 121 6.76 -18.21 7.68
C LEU A 121 7.43 -18.67 6.39
N ARG A 122 8.71 -18.33 6.21
CA ARG A 122 9.51 -18.69 5.02
C ARG A 122 8.82 -18.32 3.71
N LEU A 123 8.14 -17.18 3.72
CA LEU A 123 7.40 -16.70 2.57
C LEU A 123 8.30 -15.83 1.69
N LYS A 124 8.35 -16.16 0.39
CA LYS A 124 8.91 -15.31 -0.65
C LYS A 124 7.75 -14.56 -1.32
N LEU A 125 7.81 -13.24 -1.34
CA LEU A 125 6.80 -12.40 -1.95
C LEU A 125 6.82 -12.53 -3.48
N LEU A 126 5.65 -12.59 -4.09
CA LEU A 126 5.47 -12.50 -5.55
C LEU A 126 5.58 -11.06 -6.03
N TYR A 127 5.14 -10.13 -5.20
CA TYR A 127 5.15 -8.68 -5.44
C TYR A 127 5.89 -7.96 -4.32
N PRO A 128 7.23 -8.06 -4.28
CA PRO A 128 8.01 -7.46 -3.19
C PRO A 128 7.98 -5.93 -3.23
N GLU A 129 7.83 -5.33 -4.41
CA GLU A 129 7.83 -3.89 -4.62
C GLU A 129 6.59 -3.43 -5.37
N VAL A 130 5.90 -2.41 -4.84
CA VAL A 130 4.70 -1.83 -5.47
C VAL A 130 4.97 -1.34 -6.88
N ARG A 131 6.09 -0.65 -7.12
CA ARG A 131 6.43 -0.13 -8.44
C ARG A 131 6.54 -1.22 -9.51
N ASP A 132 7.09 -2.37 -9.16
CA ASP A 132 7.20 -3.50 -10.08
C ASP A 132 5.84 -4.13 -10.37
N ALA A 133 4.98 -4.24 -9.36
CA ALA A 133 3.61 -4.69 -9.53
C ALA A 133 2.83 -3.75 -10.47
N LEU A 134 2.92 -2.44 -10.27
CA LEU A 134 2.24 -1.44 -11.10
C LEU A 134 2.69 -1.52 -12.57
N ARG A 135 3.99 -1.72 -12.83
CA ARG A 135 4.50 -1.91 -14.21
C ARG A 135 3.89 -3.14 -14.87
N ARG A 136 3.77 -4.26 -14.14
CA ARG A 136 3.12 -5.47 -14.64
C ARG A 136 1.65 -5.25 -14.96
N PHE A 137 0.92 -4.55 -14.10
CA PHE A 137 -0.50 -4.23 -14.31
C PHE A 137 -0.70 -3.33 -15.55
N ALA A 138 0.09 -2.28 -15.68
CA ALA A 138 0.05 -1.39 -16.83
C ALA A 138 0.35 -2.12 -18.15
N GLY A 139 1.35 -2.99 -18.17
CA GLY A 139 1.69 -3.81 -19.34
C GLY A 139 0.60 -4.80 -19.75
N GLN A 140 -0.20 -5.28 -18.81
CA GLN A 140 -1.35 -6.14 -19.10
C GLN A 140 -2.52 -5.37 -19.72
N SER A 141 -2.75 -4.13 -19.26
CA SER A 141 -3.83 -3.27 -19.79
C SER A 141 -3.61 -2.83 -21.25
N GLN A 142 -2.39 -2.88 -21.75
CA GLN A 142 -2.08 -2.56 -23.15
C GLN A 142 -2.27 -3.74 -24.12
N ARG A 143 -2.53 -4.94 -23.61
CA ARG A 143 -2.70 -6.17 -24.39
C ARG A 143 -4.17 -6.62 -24.54
N GLU A 144 -5.06 -5.94 -23.83
CA GLU A 144 -6.52 -6.11 -23.93
C GLU A 144 -7.14 -5.02 -24.81
#